data_3e4793416335008fe8125b8523d95e3c
#
_entry.id   3e4793416335008fe8125b8523d95e3c
#
_cell.length_a   1.000
_cell.length_b   1.000
_cell.length_c   1.000
_cell.angle_alpha   90.00
_cell.angle_beta   90.00
_cell.angle_gamma   90.00
#
_symmetry.space_group_name_H-M   'P 1'
#
loop_
_entity.id
_entity.type
_entity.pdbx_description
1 polymer ?
#
loop_
_entity_poly.entity_id
_entity_poly.type
_entity_poly.pdbx_seq_one_letter_code
_entity_poly.pdbx_strand_id
1 'polypeptide(L)'
;MGSFLDPLPLLDGGPLQFPRALERLLWYSGFADVTVIDGPDDKGGDILAWRRGKSWVFQCKWKRRGVVGSEAVDEVHRAREFYQAHQAVAVTNSRFSQDARRRVEVLARISPEIHLWEGGHLARSFAGLPQRFSTVTPRPYQAAALWALSKDLDGTGRALLILATGLGKTVVGGEVIAAHLRQHPDDQVLVVAHAKDLVHQLERALWRHFPKDVLTRLLTGDTKPDDLSGVTCATVASALSAARSGYRPKLVMVDEAHHVGADGYYDQLLSILKDSRLLGVTATPWRGDSHDITEQFGPASYTLGIEEGMKRGYLARVDYRLFLDNIDWDVVRAASENEYTISDLNARLFLPQRDELIRDELAAAWATTANPRAIVFCRTTEHAERLADLLGRNPLWTGALALHNGLGKREQQRRLLAFRSGGVPILTSIDILNEGVDVPDVNILCFARVTHSRRIFIQQLGRGLRLREGKERVTVLDFVSDIRRVAAALNMKRTLDSLGDIETIDNLSPPQIEFSDQRVSSLMEEWIKDAASLETAYDEHRLQFPSALAALE
;
A
#
# COMPACT_ATOMS: atom_id res chain seq x y z
N MET A 1 -2.01 33.69 -5.80
CA MET A 1 -1.65 32.26 -5.59
C MET A 1 -1.67 31.53 -6.91
N GLY A 2 -0.57 30.90 -7.29
CA GLY A 2 -0.55 30.08 -8.49
C GLY A 2 -1.32 28.79 -8.24
N SER A 3 -2.21 28.40 -9.13
CA SER A 3 -2.82 27.09 -9.17
C SER A 3 -1.76 26.02 -9.45
N PHE A 4 -1.84 24.82 -8.87
CA PHE A 4 -0.89 23.73 -9.21
C PHE A 4 -0.97 23.35 -10.69
N LEU A 5 -2.02 23.78 -11.33
CA LEU A 5 -2.33 23.67 -12.73
C LEU A 5 -2.36 25.04 -13.37
N ASP A 6 -1.61 26.00 -12.88
CA ASP A 6 -1.24 27.10 -13.74
C ASP A 6 -0.81 26.49 -15.07
N PRO A 7 -1.24 27.03 -16.22
CA PRO A 7 -0.71 26.61 -17.50
C PRO A 7 0.82 26.55 -17.52
N LEU A 8 1.50 27.33 -16.66
CA LEU A 8 2.94 27.35 -16.49
C LEU A 8 3.57 26.00 -16.11
N PRO A 9 3.20 25.27 -15.03
CA PRO A 9 3.79 23.96 -14.75
C PRO A 9 3.48 22.93 -15.84
N LEU A 10 2.28 22.96 -16.42
CA LEU A 10 1.89 22.03 -17.48
C LEU A 10 2.60 22.34 -18.80
N LEU A 11 2.73 23.63 -19.14
CA LEU A 11 3.25 24.08 -20.43
C LEU A 11 4.70 24.58 -20.35
N ASP A 12 5.12 25.20 -19.26
CA ASP A 12 6.40 25.89 -19.13
C ASP A 12 7.32 25.37 -18.02
N GLY A 13 6.87 24.40 -17.21
CA GLY A 13 7.62 23.85 -16.07
C GLY A 13 8.86 23.00 -16.42
N GLY A 14 9.18 22.86 -17.69
CA GLY A 14 10.35 22.12 -18.16
C GLY A 14 10.15 20.60 -18.25
N PRO A 15 11.16 19.88 -18.76
CA PRO A 15 11.05 18.46 -19.07
C PRO A 15 10.82 17.57 -17.84
N LEU A 16 11.34 17.95 -16.67
CA LEU A 16 11.18 17.17 -15.43
C LEU A 16 9.82 17.37 -14.76
N GLN A 17 9.22 18.57 -14.89
CA GLN A 17 7.93 18.87 -14.27
C GLN A 17 6.75 18.49 -15.17
N PHE A 18 6.95 18.43 -16.48
CA PHE A 18 5.88 18.15 -17.44
C PHE A 18 5.22 16.77 -17.22
N PRO A 19 5.96 15.65 -17.07
CA PRO A 19 5.35 14.35 -16.77
C PRO A 19 4.55 14.35 -15.47
N ARG A 20 5.02 15.06 -14.43
CA ARG A 20 4.30 15.18 -13.15
C ARG A 20 3.00 15.97 -13.26
N ALA A 21 3.03 17.08 -13.96
CA ALA A 21 1.83 17.87 -14.21
C ALA A 21 0.81 17.06 -15.02
N LEU A 22 1.29 16.29 -16.01
CA LEU A 22 0.45 15.38 -16.77
C LEU A 22 -0.12 14.25 -15.91
N GLU A 23 0.67 13.63 -15.02
CA GLU A 23 0.22 12.61 -14.07
C GLU A 23 -0.99 13.12 -13.27
N ARG A 24 -0.90 14.30 -12.71
CA ARG A 24 -1.98 14.90 -11.92
C ARG A 24 -3.20 15.24 -12.78
N LEU A 25 -2.99 15.75 -14.01
CA LEU A 25 -4.05 16.00 -14.98
C LEU A 25 -4.80 14.70 -15.33
N LEU A 26 -4.08 13.63 -15.60
CA LEU A 26 -4.64 12.31 -15.90
C LEU A 26 -5.47 11.80 -14.72
N TRP A 27 -4.94 11.93 -13.52
CA TRP A 27 -5.64 11.51 -12.32
C TRP A 27 -6.99 12.23 -12.17
N TYR A 28 -7.03 13.56 -12.27
CA TYR A 28 -8.28 14.34 -12.25
C TYR A 28 -9.19 14.06 -13.45
N SER A 29 -8.64 13.61 -14.56
CA SER A 29 -9.40 13.20 -15.75
C SER A 29 -10.02 11.80 -15.63
N GLY A 30 -9.92 11.16 -14.45
CA GLY A 30 -10.52 9.86 -14.15
C GLY A 30 -9.70 8.67 -14.63
N PHE A 31 -8.38 8.84 -14.80
CA PHE A 31 -7.46 7.75 -14.93
C PHE A 31 -7.12 7.20 -13.53
N ALA A 32 -7.10 5.89 -13.40
CA ALA A 32 -6.64 5.19 -12.21
C ALA A 32 -5.21 4.70 -12.41
N ASP A 33 -4.53 4.36 -11.30
CA ASP A 33 -3.21 3.74 -11.28
C ASP A 33 -2.16 4.50 -12.11
N VAL A 34 -2.27 5.82 -12.16
CA VAL A 34 -1.33 6.66 -12.89
C VAL A 34 0.05 6.53 -12.26
N THR A 35 1.03 6.06 -13.02
CA THR A 35 2.38 5.76 -12.54
C THR A 35 3.41 6.35 -13.50
N VAL A 36 4.26 7.25 -13.02
CA VAL A 36 5.40 7.76 -13.78
C VAL A 36 6.46 6.65 -13.84
N ILE A 37 6.89 6.34 -15.06
CA ILE A 37 7.92 5.33 -15.35
C ILE A 37 9.21 6.11 -15.59
N ASP A 38 10.02 6.30 -14.57
CA ASP A 38 11.25 7.08 -14.68
C ASP A 38 12.47 6.16 -14.86
N GLY A 39 13.35 6.46 -15.84
CA GLY A 39 14.62 5.76 -15.99
C GLY A 39 15.22 5.82 -17.39
N PRO A 40 16.54 5.69 -17.53
CA PRO A 40 17.30 5.93 -18.77
C PRO A 40 17.00 4.98 -19.93
N ASP A 41 16.13 4.04 -19.80
CA ASP A 41 15.76 3.04 -20.81
C ASP A 41 14.26 2.76 -20.88
N ASP A 42 13.39 3.76 -20.73
CA ASP A 42 11.92 3.71 -20.64
C ASP A 42 11.18 3.10 -21.86
N LYS A 43 11.92 2.56 -22.83
CA LYS A 43 11.36 2.04 -24.10
C LYS A 43 10.39 3.01 -24.79
N GLY A 44 10.45 4.30 -24.40
CA GLY A 44 9.62 5.36 -24.93
C GLY A 44 8.27 5.52 -24.22
N GLY A 45 8.16 5.11 -22.95
CA GLY A 45 6.97 5.35 -22.13
C GLY A 45 7.29 6.04 -20.83
N ASP A 46 6.69 7.18 -20.55
CA ASP A 46 6.93 7.99 -19.33
C ASP A 46 5.85 7.78 -18.27
N ILE A 47 4.61 7.48 -18.67
CA ILE A 47 3.50 7.27 -17.73
C ILE A 47 2.67 6.07 -18.17
N LEU A 48 2.31 5.23 -17.19
CA LEU A 48 1.27 4.22 -17.32
C LEU A 48 0.03 4.64 -16.55
N ALA A 49 -1.15 4.36 -17.09
CA ALA A 49 -2.41 4.66 -16.44
C ALA A 49 -3.52 3.69 -16.86
N TRP A 50 -4.62 3.69 -16.11
CA TRP A 50 -5.76 2.83 -16.36
C TRP A 50 -7.05 3.65 -16.47
N ARG A 51 -7.88 3.38 -17.48
CA ARG A 51 -9.18 4.04 -17.62
C ARG A 51 -10.18 3.15 -18.33
N ARG A 52 -11.38 2.97 -17.73
CA ARG A 52 -12.49 2.18 -18.31
C ARG A 52 -12.07 0.79 -18.78
N GLY A 53 -11.34 0.05 -17.93
CA GLY A 53 -10.89 -1.30 -18.23
C GLY A 53 -9.76 -1.40 -19.25
N LYS A 54 -9.14 -0.29 -19.68
CA LYS A 54 -8.03 -0.27 -20.64
C LYS A 54 -6.78 0.33 -20.02
N SER A 55 -5.62 -0.28 -20.28
CA SER A 55 -4.30 0.28 -19.94
C SER A 55 -3.86 1.29 -21.01
N TRP A 56 -3.21 2.34 -20.54
CA TRP A 56 -2.71 3.45 -21.34
C TRP A 56 -1.24 3.67 -21.07
N VAL A 57 -0.46 3.92 -22.11
CA VAL A 57 0.92 4.39 -22.02
C VAL A 57 1.06 5.78 -22.65
N PHE A 58 1.77 6.66 -21.96
CA PHE A 58 1.99 8.04 -22.40
C PHE A 58 3.49 8.27 -22.56
N GLN A 59 3.87 8.90 -23.68
CA GLN A 59 5.21 9.43 -23.92
C GLN A 59 5.15 10.95 -23.87
N CYS A 60 5.92 11.59 -23.00
CA CYS A 60 5.95 13.03 -22.77
C CYS A 60 7.09 13.67 -23.53
N LYS A 61 6.80 14.66 -24.35
CA LYS A 61 7.81 15.46 -25.06
C LYS A 61 7.61 16.95 -24.77
N TRP A 62 8.40 17.45 -23.86
CA TRP A 62 8.42 18.88 -23.57
C TRP A 62 9.28 19.64 -24.57
N LYS A 63 8.78 20.76 -25.09
CA LYS A 63 9.51 21.66 -26.00
C LYS A 63 9.35 23.11 -25.54
N ARG A 64 10.46 23.79 -25.36
CA ARG A 64 10.44 25.24 -25.08
C ARG A 64 9.97 26.03 -26.30
N ARG A 65 10.35 25.61 -27.50
CA ARG A 65 9.94 26.17 -28.80
C ARG A 65 9.94 25.07 -29.85
N GLY A 66 9.12 25.24 -30.91
CA GLY A 66 9.07 24.31 -32.03
C GLY A 66 8.01 23.24 -31.89
N VAL A 67 8.10 22.19 -32.71
CA VAL A 67 7.16 21.08 -32.81
C VAL A 67 7.85 19.75 -32.51
N VAL A 68 7.06 18.74 -32.15
CA VAL A 68 7.55 17.37 -31.89
C VAL A 68 7.41 16.54 -33.18
N GLY A 69 8.46 15.82 -33.54
CA GLY A 69 8.52 14.99 -34.75
C GLY A 69 7.92 13.59 -34.59
N SER A 70 8.12 12.77 -35.62
CA SER A 70 7.60 11.39 -35.70
C SER A 70 8.27 10.43 -34.70
N GLU A 71 9.46 10.74 -34.21
CA GLU A 71 10.20 9.95 -33.23
C GLU A 71 9.38 9.67 -31.96
N ALA A 72 8.59 10.64 -31.50
CA ALA A 72 7.72 10.48 -30.34
C ALA A 72 6.59 9.45 -30.57
N VAL A 73 6.13 9.33 -31.81
CA VAL A 73 5.13 8.35 -32.21
C VAL A 73 5.73 6.94 -32.24
N ASP A 74 6.95 6.80 -32.77
CA ASP A 74 7.66 5.52 -32.79
C ASP A 74 8.04 5.06 -31.36
N GLU A 75 8.42 6.00 -30.49
CA GLU A 75 8.70 5.71 -29.08
C GLU A 75 7.47 5.19 -28.35
N VAL A 76 6.34 5.90 -28.43
CA VAL A 76 5.12 5.46 -27.74
C VAL A 76 4.54 4.17 -28.34
N HIS A 77 4.76 3.92 -29.62
CA HIS A 77 4.39 2.64 -30.24
C HIS A 77 5.21 1.48 -29.65
N ARG A 78 6.54 1.63 -29.56
CA ARG A 78 7.40 0.64 -28.89
C ARG A 78 7.02 0.43 -27.42
N ALA A 79 6.72 1.51 -26.70
CA ALA A 79 6.25 1.42 -25.32
C ALA A 79 4.94 0.65 -25.20
N ARG A 80 3.98 0.89 -26.13
CA ARG A 80 2.72 0.16 -26.17
C ARG A 80 2.94 -1.34 -26.29
N GLU A 81 3.81 -1.77 -27.19
CA GLU A 81 4.14 -3.19 -27.39
C GLU A 81 4.82 -3.78 -26.15
N PHE A 82 5.81 -3.08 -25.60
CA PHE A 82 6.56 -3.54 -24.43
C PHE A 82 5.68 -3.71 -23.19
N TYR A 83 4.81 -2.71 -22.90
CA TYR A 83 3.91 -2.75 -21.75
C TYR A 83 2.58 -3.47 -22.04
N GLN A 84 2.38 -3.95 -23.26
CA GLN A 84 1.12 -4.55 -23.72
C GLN A 84 -0.09 -3.64 -23.41
N ALA A 85 0.09 -2.33 -23.62
CA ALA A 85 -0.94 -1.36 -23.34
C ALA A 85 -2.01 -1.34 -24.43
N HIS A 86 -3.28 -1.14 -24.02
CA HIS A 86 -4.40 -1.07 -24.97
C HIS A 86 -4.37 0.24 -25.77
N GLN A 87 -3.88 1.33 -25.19
CA GLN A 87 -3.87 2.65 -25.79
C GLN A 87 -2.49 3.30 -25.61
N ALA A 88 -2.07 4.09 -26.58
CA ALA A 88 -0.80 4.82 -26.57
C ALA A 88 -1.03 6.28 -26.90
N VAL A 89 -0.38 7.19 -26.17
CA VAL A 89 -0.52 8.63 -26.39
C VAL A 89 0.84 9.31 -26.38
N ALA A 90 1.22 9.91 -27.49
CA ALA A 90 2.30 10.88 -27.50
C ALA A 90 1.75 12.24 -27.02
N VAL A 91 2.39 12.83 -26.01
CA VAL A 91 1.92 14.06 -25.36
C VAL A 91 2.98 15.14 -25.45
N THR A 92 2.57 16.36 -25.79
CA THR A 92 3.47 17.51 -25.80
C THR A 92 2.79 18.78 -25.26
N ASN A 93 3.56 19.63 -24.61
CA ASN A 93 3.14 21.00 -24.28
C ASN A 93 3.04 21.92 -25.53
N SER A 94 3.56 21.49 -26.66
CA SER A 94 3.61 22.21 -27.93
C SER A 94 2.63 21.64 -28.96
N ARG A 95 3.09 21.47 -30.20
CA ARG A 95 2.35 20.86 -31.32
C ARG A 95 3.15 19.73 -31.95
N PHE A 96 2.49 18.84 -32.67
CA PHE A 96 3.14 17.81 -33.47
C PHE A 96 3.32 18.30 -34.93
N SER A 97 4.41 17.83 -35.54
CA SER A 97 4.70 18.10 -36.95
C SER A 97 3.70 17.34 -37.85
N GLN A 98 3.67 17.71 -39.14
CA GLN A 98 2.90 16.95 -40.13
C GLN A 98 3.38 15.50 -40.27
N ASP A 99 4.70 15.31 -40.18
CA ASP A 99 5.27 13.96 -40.27
C ASP A 99 4.85 13.07 -39.08
N ALA A 100 4.76 13.62 -37.87
CA ALA A 100 4.21 12.90 -36.73
C ALA A 100 2.74 12.48 -36.96
N ARG A 101 1.91 13.37 -37.53
CA ARG A 101 0.51 13.05 -37.86
C ARG A 101 0.40 11.98 -38.94
N ARG A 102 1.18 12.10 -40.04
CA ARG A 102 1.27 11.06 -41.06
C ARG A 102 1.74 9.73 -40.51
N ARG A 103 2.69 9.76 -39.58
CA ARG A 103 3.19 8.53 -38.94
C ARG A 103 2.09 7.82 -38.14
N VAL A 104 1.26 8.54 -37.42
CA VAL A 104 0.07 7.97 -36.74
C VAL A 104 -0.89 7.35 -37.77
N GLU A 105 -1.17 8.03 -38.88
CA GLU A 105 -2.05 7.51 -39.94
C GLU A 105 -1.52 6.20 -40.56
N VAL A 106 -0.21 6.10 -40.75
CA VAL A 106 0.44 4.88 -41.23
C VAL A 106 0.32 3.77 -40.22
N LEU A 107 0.61 4.04 -38.94
CA LEU A 107 0.53 3.06 -37.86
C LEU A 107 -0.90 2.69 -37.52
N ALA A 108 -1.89 3.55 -37.74
CA ALA A 108 -3.30 3.28 -37.48
C ALA A 108 -3.85 2.05 -38.24
N ARG A 109 -3.18 1.64 -39.34
CA ARG A 109 -3.51 0.42 -40.09
C ARG A 109 -3.16 -0.87 -39.31
N ILE A 110 -2.20 -0.78 -38.37
CA ILE A 110 -1.66 -1.90 -37.58
C ILE A 110 -1.96 -1.70 -36.10
N SER A 111 -1.99 -0.45 -35.64
CA SER A 111 -2.17 -0.02 -34.25
C SER A 111 -3.07 1.22 -34.19
N PRO A 112 -4.40 1.07 -34.32
CA PRO A 112 -5.32 2.23 -34.38
C PRO A 112 -5.43 3.00 -33.06
N GLU A 113 -4.83 2.54 -31.97
CA GLU A 113 -4.94 3.08 -30.62
C GLU A 113 -3.83 4.09 -30.27
N ILE A 114 -3.13 4.66 -31.26
CA ILE A 114 -2.13 5.71 -31.02
C ILE A 114 -2.77 7.09 -31.17
N HIS A 115 -2.62 7.94 -30.17
CA HIS A 115 -3.22 9.28 -30.10
C HIS A 115 -2.14 10.35 -29.91
N LEU A 116 -2.45 11.58 -30.35
CA LEU A 116 -1.61 12.76 -30.16
C LEU A 116 -2.33 13.78 -29.28
N TRP A 117 -1.73 14.11 -28.13
CA TRP A 117 -2.23 15.17 -27.25
C TRP A 117 -1.28 16.36 -27.27
N GLU A 118 -1.78 17.50 -27.70
CA GLU A 118 -1.04 18.75 -27.82
C GLU A 118 -1.33 19.70 -26.65
N GLY A 119 -0.54 20.75 -26.50
CA GLY A 119 -0.71 21.74 -25.44
C GLY A 119 -2.12 22.35 -25.40
N GLY A 120 -2.75 22.58 -26.55
CA GLY A 120 -4.15 23.02 -26.60
C GLY A 120 -5.16 22.00 -26.07
N HIS A 121 -4.90 20.69 -26.23
CA HIS A 121 -5.73 19.64 -25.63
C HIS A 121 -5.55 19.63 -24.11
N LEU A 122 -4.31 19.71 -23.64
CA LEU A 122 -4.00 19.74 -22.21
C LEU A 122 -4.62 20.96 -21.52
N ALA A 123 -4.53 22.14 -22.13
CA ALA A 123 -5.12 23.37 -21.59
C ALA A 123 -6.66 23.28 -21.46
N ARG A 124 -7.35 22.71 -22.46
CA ARG A 124 -8.81 22.49 -22.38
C ARG A 124 -9.18 21.47 -21.31
N SER A 125 -8.45 20.36 -21.23
CA SER A 125 -8.66 19.34 -20.20
C SER A 125 -8.49 19.94 -18.80
N PHE A 126 -7.46 20.75 -18.62
CA PHE A 126 -7.20 21.48 -17.40
C PHE A 126 -8.30 22.48 -17.02
N ALA A 127 -8.78 23.28 -18.00
CA ALA A 127 -9.83 24.27 -17.74
C ALA A 127 -11.11 23.59 -17.18
N GLY A 128 -11.39 22.37 -17.63
CA GLY A 128 -12.55 21.57 -17.18
C GLY A 128 -12.41 20.94 -15.80
N LEU A 129 -11.26 21.04 -15.13
CA LEU A 129 -11.06 20.42 -13.80
C LEU A 129 -11.80 21.17 -12.69
N PRO A 130 -12.18 20.46 -11.59
CA PRO A 130 -12.89 21.07 -10.48
C PRO A 130 -12.06 22.15 -9.78
N GLN A 131 -12.72 23.24 -9.40
CA GLN A 131 -12.15 24.38 -8.65
C GLN A 131 -12.54 24.36 -7.17
N ARG A 132 -13.30 23.37 -6.73
CA ARG A 132 -13.79 23.27 -5.35
C ARG A 132 -13.26 22.02 -4.71
N PHE A 133 -13.10 22.06 -3.39
CA PHE A 133 -12.79 20.87 -2.60
C PHE A 133 -13.83 19.77 -2.88
N SER A 134 -13.34 18.57 -3.12
CA SER A 134 -14.20 17.41 -3.28
C SER A 134 -14.97 17.16 -1.99
N THR A 135 -16.26 16.84 -2.10
CA THR A 135 -17.04 16.34 -0.98
C THR A 135 -16.87 14.82 -0.96
N VAL A 136 -15.83 14.35 -0.30
CA VAL A 136 -15.73 12.93 0.04
C VAL A 136 -16.78 12.66 1.12
N THR A 137 -17.73 11.77 0.85
CA THR A 137 -18.67 11.34 1.88
C THR A 137 -17.96 10.33 2.78
N PRO A 138 -17.56 10.71 4.00
CA PRO A 138 -16.89 9.80 4.91
C PRO A 138 -17.85 8.70 5.37
N ARG A 139 -17.33 7.50 5.54
CA ARG A 139 -18.08 6.42 6.21
C ARG A 139 -18.33 6.82 7.68
N PRO A 140 -19.33 6.23 8.36
CA PRO A 140 -19.69 6.63 9.74
C PRO A 140 -18.48 6.68 10.70
N TYR A 141 -17.62 5.66 10.68
CA TYR A 141 -16.42 5.64 11.52
C TYR A 141 -15.37 6.70 11.10
N GLN A 142 -15.26 7.03 9.81
CA GLN A 142 -14.39 8.10 9.33
C GLN A 142 -14.89 9.46 9.78
N ALA A 143 -16.22 9.68 9.76
CA ALA A 143 -16.81 10.91 10.27
C ALA A 143 -16.57 11.06 11.78
N ALA A 144 -16.70 9.98 12.55
CA ALA A 144 -16.38 9.97 13.98
C ALA A 144 -14.89 10.26 14.23
N ALA A 145 -14.00 9.66 13.44
CA ALA A 145 -12.56 9.93 13.51
C ALA A 145 -12.24 11.40 13.20
N LEU A 146 -12.82 11.96 12.14
CA LEU A 146 -12.63 13.37 11.75
C LEU A 146 -13.07 14.32 12.85
N TRP A 147 -14.22 14.06 13.48
CA TRP A 147 -14.71 14.87 14.60
C TRP A 147 -13.73 14.84 15.79
N ALA A 148 -13.27 13.64 16.18
CA ALA A 148 -12.35 13.47 17.29
C ALA A 148 -11.00 14.15 17.04
N LEU A 149 -10.43 13.94 15.84
CA LEU A 149 -9.16 14.57 15.44
C LEU A 149 -9.26 16.10 15.41
N SER A 150 -10.34 16.66 14.86
CA SER A 150 -10.54 18.10 14.81
C SER A 150 -10.62 18.68 16.21
N LYS A 151 -11.38 18.05 17.11
CA LYS A 151 -11.50 18.46 18.52
C LYS A 151 -10.14 18.51 19.22
N ASP A 152 -9.32 17.48 19.05
CA ASP A 152 -8.03 17.39 19.74
C ASP A 152 -7.00 18.36 19.12
N LEU A 153 -6.99 18.49 17.77
CA LEU A 153 -6.13 19.49 17.10
C LEU A 153 -6.50 20.93 17.49
N ASP A 154 -7.77 21.25 17.68
CA ASP A 154 -8.20 22.58 18.10
C ASP A 154 -7.93 22.82 19.59
N GLY A 155 -8.00 21.78 20.43
CA GLY A 155 -7.79 21.87 21.88
C GLY A 155 -6.32 21.88 22.27
N THR A 156 -5.55 20.90 21.80
CA THR A 156 -4.16 20.65 22.25
C THR A 156 -3.12 20.89 21.15
N GLY A 157 -3.55 21.02 19.90
CA GLY A 157 -2.65 21.04 18.75
C GLY A 157 -2.06 19.66 18.40
N ARG A 158 -2.53 18.59 19.04
CA ARG A 158 -2.02 17.22 18.90
C ARG A 158 -3.17 16.26 18.65
N ALA A 159 -3.00 15.32 17.72
CA ALA A 159 -3.96 14.25 17.48
C ALA A 159 -3.28 12.98 16.97
N LEU A 160 -3.80 11.82 17.36
CA LEU A 160 -3.32 10.52 16.92
C LEU A 160 -4.48 9.68 16.38
N LEU A 161 -4.34 9.25 15.12
CA LEU A 161 -5.28 8.36 14.46
C LEU A 161 -4.69 6.95 14.36
N ILE A 162 -5.38 5.98 14.95
CA ILE A 162 -5.05 4.56 14.82
C ILE A 162 -6.15 3.88 14.02
N LEU A 163 -5.89 3.63 12.75
CA LEU A 163 -6.80 2.92 11.85
C LEU A 163 -6.13 1.74 11.18
N ALA A 164 -6.75 0.58 11.25
CA ALA A 164 -6.26 -0.61 10.55
C ALA A 164 -6.05 -0.35 9.04
N THR A 165 -5.12 -1.07 8.43
CA THR A 165 -4.89 -1.02 6.98
C THR A 165 -6.18 -1.36 6.23
N GLY A 166 -6.50 -0.61 5.20
CA GLY A 166 -7.75 -0.78 4.44
C GLY A 166 -8.91 0.10 4.89
N LEU A 167 -8.88 0.67 6.10
CA LEU A 167 -9.92 1.57 6.62
C LEU A 167 -9.81 3.03 6.16
N GLY A 168 -8.80 3.36 5.36
CA GLY A 168 -8.68 4.68 4.75
C GLY A 168 -8.01 5.74 5.63
N LYS A 169 -6.91 5.41 6.31
CA LYS A 169 -6.05 6.35 7.04
C LYS A 169 -5.78 7.63 6.25
N THR A 170 -5.30 7.47 5.02
CA THR A 170 -4.97 8.60 4.13
C THR A 170 -6.20 9.43 3.73
N VAL A 171 -7.38 8.79 3.66
CA VAL A 171 -8.64 9.52 3.41
C VAL A 171 -8.97 10.43 4.59
N VAL A 172 -8.90 9.91 5.82
CA VAL A 172 -9.15 10.72 7.02
C VAL A 172 -8.11 11.83 7.16
N GLY A 173 -6.81 11.51 7.02
CA GLY A 173 -5.74 12.52 7.07
C GLY A 173 -5.90 13.60 5.99
N GLY A 174 -6.26 13.21 4.77
CA GLY A 174 -6.53 14.14 3.66
C GLY A 174 -7.71 15.06 3.93
N GLU A 175 -8.80 14.57 4.54
CA GLU A 175 -9.94 15.41 4.94
C GLU A 175 -9.59 16.38 6.07
N VAL A 176 -8.75 15.97 7.04
CA VAL A 176 -8.23 16.90 8.07
C VAL A 176 -7.44 18.04 7.42
N ILE A 177 -6.53 17.71 6.49
CA ILE A 177 -5.77 18.73 5.76
C ILE A 177 -6.69 19.63 4.93
N ALA A 178 -7.66 19.05 4.21
CA ALA A 178 -8.63 19.80 3.42
C ALA A 178 -9.49 20.72 4.28
N ALA A 179 -9.92 20.28 5.48
CA ALA A 179 -10.65 21.10 6.43
C ALA A 179 -9.81 22.28 6.93
N HIS A 180 -8.55 22.02 7.24
CA HIS A 180 -7.60 23.07 7.65
C HIS A 180 -7.40 24.11 6.54
N LEU A 181 -7.16 23.70 5.30
CA LEU A 181 -6.94 24.60 4.16
C LEU A 181 -8.20 25.36 3.72
N ARG A 182 -9.41 24.84 4.00
CA ARG A 182 -10.66 25.62 3.77
C ARG A 182 -10.76 26.82 4.70
N GLN A 183 -10.25 26.69 5.93
CA GLN A 183 -10.25 27.76 6.93
C GLN A 183 -9.03 28.68 6.81
N HIS A 184 -7.90 28.11 6.43
CA HIS A 184 -6.60 28.76 6.35
C HIS A 184 -5.93 28.47 5.00
N PRO A 185 -6.41 29.06 3.88
CA PRO A 185 -5.97 28.71 2.53
C PRO A 185 -4.50 29.05 2.22
N ASP A 186 -3.89 29.95 3.01
CA ASP A 186 -2.50 30.38 2.85
C ASP A 186 -1.52 29.62 3.73
N ASP A 187 -2.01 28.75 4.60
CA ASP A 187 -1.17 27.97 5.49
C ASP A 187 -0.36 26.91 4.74
N GLN A 188 0.88 26.74 5.16
CA GLN A 188 1.74 25.65 4.71
C GLN A 188 1.44 24.39 5.52
N VAL A 189 1.29 23.28 4.81
CA VAL A 189 1.07 21.95 5.42
C VAL A 189 2.22 21.03 5.03
N LEU A 190 2.74 20.28 5.99
CA LEU A 190 3.76 19.26 5.77
C LEU A 190 3.18 17.87 6.01
N VAL A 191 3.40 16.96 5.06
CA VAL A 191 3.09 15.54 5.18
C VAL A 191 4.39 14.75 5.11
N VAL A 192 4.66 13.94 6.13
CA VAL A 192 5.95 13.24 6.27
C VAL A 192 5.75 11.74 6.20
N ALA A 193 6.62 11.07 5.45
CA ALA A 193 6.76 9.62 5.45
C ALA A 193 8.23 9.20 5.48
N HIS A 194 8.50 7.95 5.87
CA HIS A 194 9.87 7.44 5.99
C HIS A 194 10.51 7.10 4.62
N ALA A 195 9.72 6.71 3.62
CA ALA A 195 10.21 6.26 2.32
C ALA A 195 9.75 7.16 1.17
N LYS A 196 10.62 7.34 0.15
CA LYS A 196 10.36 8.16 -1.02
C LYS A 196 9.11 7.72 -1.78
N ASP A 197 8.93 6.42 -2.00
CA ASP A 197 7.79 5.90 -2.74
C ASP A 197 6.46 6.15 -2.01
N LEU A 198 6.47 6.11 -0.67
CA LEU A 198 5.31 6.49 0.16
C LEU A 198 4.96 7.96 0.03
N VAL A 199 5.97 8.85 -0.02
CA VAL A 199 5.75 10.29 -0.21
C VAL A 199 5.01 10.55 -1.53
N HIS A 200 5.42 9.90 -2.63
CA HIS A 200 4.74 10.00 -3.92
C HIS A 200 3.30 9.47 -3.88
N GLN A 201 3.07 8.37 -3.16
CA GLN A 201 1.73 7.79 -3.03
C GLN A 201 0.81 8.64 -2.17
N LEU A 202 1.33 9.20 -1.08
CA LEU A 202 0.58 10.12 -0.22
C LEU A 202 0.14 11.35 -1.02
N GLU A 203 1.04 11.98 -1.77
CA GLU A 203 0.68 13.12 -2.61
C GLU A 203 -0.47 12.78 -3.56
N ARG A 204 -0.38 11.67 -4.30
CA ARG A 204 -1.44 11.21 -5.20
C ARG A 204 -2.76 10.94 -4.49
N ALA A 205 -2.69 10.29 -3.32
CA ALA A 205 -3.87 9.98 -2.53
C ALA A 205 -4.56 11.26 -2.02
N LEU A 206 -3.78 12.30 -1.72
CA LEU A 206 -4.28 13.59 -1.25
C LEU A 206 -4.95 14.41 -2.35
N TRP A 207 -4.62 14.22 -3.63
CA TRP A 207 -5.24 14.97 -4.73
C TRP A 207 -6.77 14.87 -4.76
N ARG A 208 -7.35 13.76 -4.30
CA ARG A 208 -8.82 13.59 -4.22
C ARG A 208 -9.52 14.57 -3.28
N HIS A 209 -8.77 15.13 -2.34
CA HIS A 209 -9.29 16.04 -1.31
C HIS A 209 -9.14 17.51 -1.71
N PHE A 210 -8.33 17.79 -2.73
CA PHE A 210 -7.93 19.16 -3.09
C PHE A 210 -8.46 19.58 -4.47
N PRO A 211 -8.89 20.86 -4.63
CA PRO A 211 -9.13 21.43 -5.94
C PRO A 211 -7.79 21.74 -6.63
N LYS A 212 -7.90 22.13 -7.91
CA LYS A 212 -6.73 22.50 -8.72
C LYS A 212 -5.92 23.70 -8.17
N ASP A 213 -6.51 24.49 -7.28
CA ASP A 213 -5.87 25.68 -6.71
C ASP A 213 -4.97 25.38 -5.50
N VAL A 214 -5.05 24.18 -4.94
CA VAL A 214 -4.15 23.75 -3.87
C VAL A 214 -2.88 23.16 -4.46
N LEU A 215 -1.76 23.82 -4.23
CA LEU A 215 -0.45 23.35 -4.65
C LEU A 215 -0.02 22.13 -3.82
N THR A 216 0.52 21.10 -4.47
CA THR A 216 1.23 20.01 -3.80
C THR A 216 2.67 19.97 -4.28
N ARG A 217 3.60 19.72 -3.35
CA ARG A 217 5.04 19.69 -3.56
C ARG A 217 5.63 18.38 -3.08
N LEU A 218 6.62 17.86 -3.81
CA LEU A 218 7.45 16.76 -3.32
C LEU A 218 8.78 17.31 -2.84
N LEU A 219 9.18 16.91 -1.65
CA LEU A 219 10.48 17.25 -1.08
C LEU A 219 11.20 15.96 -0.67
N THR A 220 12.08 15.48 -1.53
CA THR A 220 12.86 14.25 -1.35
C THR A 220 14.33 14.52 -1.64
N GLY A 221 15.20 13.50 -1.49
CA GLY A 221 16.62 13.62 -1.84
C GLY A 221 16.83 14.08 -3.29
N ASP A 222 15.95 13.67 -4.21
CA ASP A 222 16.09 13.92 -5.65
C ASP A 222 15.23 15.10 -6.13
N THR A 223 14.22 15.50 -5.36
CA THR A 223 13.29 16.57 -5.74
C THR A 223 13.28 17.65 -4.68
N LYS A 224 13.74 18.85 -5.07
CA LYS A 224 13.79 20.03 -4.20
C LYS A 224 13.03 21.16 -4.89
N PRO A 225 11.79 21.48 -4.48
CA PRO A 225 11.04 22.60 -5.05
C PRO A 225 11.65 23.93 -4.58
N ASP A 226 11.49 24.97 -5.44
CA ASP A 226 11.98 26.32 -5.14
C ASP A 226 11.21 26.98 -3.99
N ASP A 227 9.94 26.60 -3.80
CA ASP A 227 9.10 27.05 -2.70
C ASP A 227 8.34 25.87 -2.06
N LEU A 228 7.93 26.01 -0.79
CA LEU A 228 7.21 25.02 0.00
C LEU A 228 5.77 25.47 0.32
N SER A 229 5.17 26.30 -0.55
CA SER A 229 3.78 26.75 -0.41
C SER A 229 2.79 25.60 -0.63
N GLY A 230 1.62 25.68 0.00
CA GLY A 230 0.57 24.68 -0.08
C GLY A 230 0.89 23.42 0.75
N VAL A 231 0.72 22.23 0.18
CA VAL A 231 0.95 20.94 0.84
C VAL A 231 2.26 20.33 0.36
N THR A 232 3.25 20.25 1.24
CA THR A 232 4.54 19.62 0.96
C THR A 232 4.55 18.19 1.48
N CYS A 233 4.70 17.22 0.60
CA CYS A 233 4.92 15.81 0.95
C CYS A 233 6.43 15.52 0.93
N ALA A 234 6.99 15.07 2.03
CA ALA A 234 8.44 14.97 2.22
C ALA A 234 8.88 13.66 2.88
N THR A 235 10.12 13.22 2.55
CA THR A 235 10.81 12.26 3.42
C THR A 235 11.26 12.96 4.70
N VAL A 236 11.33 12.22 5.82
CA VAL A 236 11.69 12.79 7.12
C VAL A 236 13.04 13.54 7.09
N ALA A 237 14.05 12.99 6.42
CA ALA A 237 15.37 13.63 6.30
C ALA A 237 15.31 14.96 5.51
N SER A 238 14.53 15.02 4.43
CA SER A 238 14.36 16.23 3.63
C SER A 238 13.51 17.28 4.38
N ALA A 239 12.46 16.85 5.08
CA ALA A 239 11.66 17.70 5.94
C ALA A 239 12.49 18.33 7.06
N LEU A 240 13.36 17.54 7.73
CA LEU A 240 14.28 18.01 8.75
C LEU A 240 15.25 19.08 8.21
N SER A 241 15.80 18.84 7.02
CA SER A 241 16.68 19.82 6.37
C SER A 241 15.95 21.15 6.10
N ALA A 242 14.72 21.08 5.59
CA ALA A 242 13.90 22.27 5.34
C ALA A 242 13.52 22.99 6.66
N ALA A 243 13.16 22.25 7.69
CA ALA A 243 12.84 22.82 9.01
C ALA A 243 14.06 23.52 9.64
N ARG A 244 15.26 22.96 9.49
CA ARG A 244 16.53 23.61 9.91
C ARG A 244 16.80 24.90 9.11
N SER A 245 16.35 24.96 7.86
CA SER A 245 16.46 26.15 7.00
C SER A 245 15.32 27.16 7.19
N GLY A 246 14.46 26.98 8.20
CA GLY A 246 13.42 27.95 8.56
C GLY A 246 12.01 27.62 8.07
N TYR A 247 11.77 26.48 7.44
CA TYR A 247 10.42 26.03 7.07
C TYR A 247 9.56 25.77 8.32
N ARG A 248 8.39 26.42 8.43
CA ARG A 248 7.50 26.37 9.60
C ARG A 248 6.04 26.16 9.17
N PRO A 249 5.67 24.93 8.76
CA PRO A 249 4.29 24.60 8.41
C PRO A 249 3.36 24.74 9.63
N LYS A 250 2.11 25.10 9.41
CA LYS A 250 1.11 25.22 10.46
C LYS A 250 0.50 23.90 10.89
N LEU A 251 0.42 22.95 9.95
CA LEU A 251 -0.05 21.58 10.20
C LEU A 251 1.00 20.58 9.68
N VAL A 252 1.32 19.60 10.49
CA VAL A 252 2.22 18.49 10.14
C VAL A 252 1.46 17.18 10.30
N MET A 253 1.36 16.40 9.25
CA MET A 253 0.86 15.02 9.29
C MET A 253 2.04 14.05 9.15
N VAL A 254 2.18 13.12 10.09
CA VAL A 254 3.17 12.03 10.03
C VAL A 254 2.43 10.73 9.71
N ASP A 255 2.69 10.20 8.51
CA ASP A 255 2.17 8.89 8.11
C ASP A 255 3.06 7.78 8.66
N GLU A 256 2.45 6.66 9.00
CA GLU A 256 3.08 5.56 9.72
C GLU A 256 3.84 6.06 10.98
N ALA A 257 3.12 6.83 11.81
CA ALA A 257 3.65 7.53 12.98
C ALA A 257 4.39 6.62 13.98
N HIS A 258 4.20 5.30 13.89
CA HIS A 258 4.96 4.32 14.68
C HIS A 258 6.48 4.31 14.34
N HIS A 259 6.93 4.95 13.25
CA HIS A 259 8.35 5.16 12.96
C HIS A 259 9.00 6.28 13.79
N VAL A 260 8.22 7.12 14.47
CA VAL A 260 8.74 8.15 15.36
C VAL A 260 9.54 7.50 16.50
N GLY A 261 10.72 8.03 16.78
CA GLY A 261 11.66 7.47 17.77
C GLY A 261 12.62 6.39 17.24
N ALA A 262 12.50 5.94 15.95
CA ALA A 262 13.36 4.87 15.44
C ALA A 262 14.80 5.31 15.12
N ASP A 263 14.97 6.51 14.56
CA ASP A 263 16.23 6.98 13.97
C ASP A 263 16.65 8.38 14.46
N GLY A 264 15.89 8.98 15.36
CA GLY A 264 16.11 10.33 15.86
C GLY A 264 15.83 11.46 14.85
N TYR A 265 15.60 11.19 13.57
CA TYR A 265 15.25 12.22 12.59
C TYR A 265 13.86 12.79 12.84
N TYR A 266 12.90 11.92 13.18
CA TYR A 266 11.55 12.34 13.54
C TYR A 266 11.54 13.20 14.79
N ASP A 267 12.25 12.79 15.85
CA ASP A 267 12.29 13.52 17.11
C ASP A 267 12.90 14.91 16.95
N GLN A 268 13.98 15.02 16.16
CA GLN A 268 14.59 16.31 15.81
C GLN A 268 13.63 17.18 15.00
N LEU A 269 12.94 16.62 14.00
CA LEU A 269 11.97 17.34 13.18
C LEU A 269 10.83 17.88 14.03
N LEU A 270 10.20 17.02 14.86
CA LEU A 270 9.06 17.38 15.67
C LEU A 270 9.44 18.38 16.79
N SER A 271 10.66 18.29 17.32
CA SER A 271 11.18 19.28 18.26
C SER A 271 11.31 20.68 17.64
N ILE A 272 11.78 20.78 16.38
CA ILE A 272 11.85 22.07 15.65
C ILE A 272 10.44 22.59 15.33
N LEU A 273 9.50 21.71 15.03
CA LEU A 273 8.13 22.03 14.62
C LEU A 273 7.12 21.96 15.79
N LYS A 274 7.57 22.10 17.02
CA LYS A 274 6.74 21.98 18.23
C LYS A 274 5.53 22.92 18.26
N ASP A 275 5.62 24.08 17.60
CA ASP A 275 4.57 25.09 17.52
C ASP A 275 3.55 24.81 16.39
N SER A 276 3.79 23.80 15.55
CA SER A 276 2.85 23.33 14.55
C SER A 276 1.78 22.43 15.18
N ARG A 277 0.59 22.36 14.57
CA ARG A 277 -0.37 21.30 14.86
C ARG A 277 0.19 19.97 14.34
N LEU A 278 0.16 18.91 15.15
CA LEU A 278 0.69 17.60 14.81
C LEU A 278 -0.40 16.54 14.73
N LEU A 279 -0.48 15.85 13.59
CA LEU A 279 -1.34 14.71 13.35
C LEU A 279 -0.49 13.46 13.09
N GLY A 280 -0.51 12.51 14.00
CA GLY A 280 0.05 11.16 13.78
C GLY A 280 -1.01 10.24 13.17
N VAL A 281 -0.62 9.46 12.17
CA VAL A 281 -1.49 8.48 11.53
C VAL A 281 -0.77 7.14 11.46
N THR A 282 -1.36 6.07 11.99
CA THR A 282 -0.75 4.73 11.97
C THR A 282 -1.81 3.62 11.90
N ALA A 283 -1.41 2.44 11.43
CA ALA A 283 -2.24 1.24 11.51
C ALA A 283 -2.06 0.49 12.84
N THR A 284 -0.89 0.63 13.45
CA THR A 284 -0.50 -0.09 14.67
C THR A 284 0.15 0.91 15.63
N PRO A 285 -0.32 0.98 16.90
CA PRO A 285 0.28 1.88 17.88
C PRO A 285 1.59 1.33 18.46
N TRP A 286 1.88 0.04 18.20
CA TRP A 286 2.95 -0.67 18.90
C TRP A 286 4.24 -0.74 18.11
N ARG A 287 5.33 -0.56 18.83
CA ARG A 287 6.70 -0.85 18.42
C ARG A 287 7.27 -1.90 19.36
N GLY A 288 8.18 -2.72 18.84
CA GLY A 288 8.88 -3.74 19.63
C GLY A 288 9.87 -3.18 20.67
N ASP A 289 10.16 -1.86 20.63
CA ASP A 289 11.15 -1.17 21.46
C ASP A 289 10.54 -0.33 22.60
N SER A 290 9.27 -0.55 22.95
CA SER A 290 8.54 0.18 24.01
C SER A 290 8.47 1.72 23.89
N HIS A 291 8.82 2.29 22.72
CA HIS A 291 8.67 3.73 22.49
C HIS A 291 7.19 4.12 22.40
N ASP A 292 6.78 5.11 23.20
CA ASP A 292 5.40 5.59 23.27
C ASP A 292 5.20 6.82 22.38
N ILE A 293 4.54 6.64 21.24
CA ILE A 293 4.23 7.73 20.30
C ILE A 293 3.21 8.74 20.86
N THR A 294 2.55 8.42 21.98
CA THR A 294 1.60 9.33 22.62
C THR A 294 2.30 10.54 23.25
N GLU A 295 3.60 10.46 23.52
CA GLU A 295 4.39 11.60 23.98
C GLU A 295 4.42 12.74 22.94
N GLN A 296 4.45 12.42 21.64
CA GLN A 296 4.51 13.40 20.56
C GLN A 296 3.13 13.83 20.07
N PHE A 297 2.17 12.91 19.97
CA PHE A 297 0.87 13.16 19.35
C PHE A 297 -0.31 13.23 20.33
N GLY A 298 -0.07 13.00 21.63
CA GLY A 298 -1.13 12.84 22.63
C GLY A 298 -1.77 11.44 22.58
N PRO A 299 -2.72 11.17 23.48
CA PRO A 299 -3.47 9.92 23.47
C PRO A 299 -4.22 9.75 22.15
N ALA A 300 -4.52 8.50 21.76
CA ALA A 300 -5.23 8.23 20.53
C ALA A 300 -6.60 8.91 20.51
N SER A 301 -6.78 9.87 19.59
CA SER A 301 -8.05 10.57 19.36
C SER A 301 -9.14 9.61 18.86
N TYR A 302 -8.75 8.66 18.02
CA TYR A 302 -9.64 7.65 17.49
C TYR A 302 -8.86 6.36 17.16
N THR A 303 -9.46 5.23 17.53
CA THR A 303 -8.90 3.90 17.27
C THR A 303 -9.95 3.00 16.65
N LEU A 304 -9.60 2.30 15.55
CA LEU A 304 -10.38 1.22 14.99
C LEU A 304 -9.43 0.15 14.44
N GLY A 305 -9.34 -0.97 15.15
CA GLY A 305 -8.51 -2.12 14.82
C GLY A 305 -9.07 -2.96 13.67
N ILE A 306 -8.28 -3.96 13.26
CA ILE A 306 -8.65 -4.85 12.15
C ILE A 306 -9.83 -5.74 12.56
N GLU A 307 -9.82 -6.26 13.77
CA GLU A 307 -10.83 -7.16 14.32
C GLU A 307 -12.20 -6.47 14.41
N GLU A 308 -12.22 -5.27 14.99
CA GLU A 308 -13.44 -4.46 15.09
C GLU A 308 -13.92 -4.00 13.71
N GLY A 309 -12.98 -3.65 12.81
CA GLY A 309 -13.29 -3.29 11.42
C GLY A 309 -13.95 -4.44 10.65
N MET A 310 -13.51 -5.68 10.88
CA MET A 310 -14.14 -6.87 10.31
C MET A 310 -15.53 -7.13 10.94
N LYS A 311 -15.64 -7.06 12.27
CA LYS A 311 -16.93 -7.29 12.97
C LYS A 311 -17.99 -6.27 12.58
N ARG A 312 -17.61 -5.02 12.38
CA ARG A 312 -18.52 -3.95 11.93
C ARG A 312 -18.81 -3.98 10.43
N GLY A 313 -18.24 -4.94 9.68
CA GLY A 313 -18.43 -5.02 8.23
C GLY A 313 -17.76 -3.91 7.42
N TYR A 314 -16.77 -3.21 7.98
CA TYR A 314 -15.97 -2.21 7.27
C TYR A 314 -14.81 -2.80 6.48
N LEU A 315 -14.42 -4.04 6.83
CA LEU A 315 -13.41 -4.85 6.15
C LEU A 315 -14.05 -6.15 5.67
N ALA A 316 -13.48 -6.75 4.63
CA ALA A 316 -13.91 -8.03 4.12
C ALA A 316 -13.71 -9.12 5.18
N ARG A 317 -14.57 -10.12 5.16
CA ARG A 317 -14.43 -11.30 6.02
C ARG A 317 -13.21 -12.09 5.66
N VAL A 318 -12.63 -12.79 6.63
CA VAL A 318 -11.46 -13.63 6.44
C VAL A 318 -11.84 -15.08 6.67
N ASP A 319 -11.58 -15.92 5.65
CA ASP A 319 -11.47 -17.37 5.78
C ASP A 319 -9.99 -17.67 6.01
N TYR A 320 -9.60 -17.81 7.28
CA TYR A 320 -8.20 -17.96 7.66
C TYR A 320 -7.89 -19.44 7.90
N ARG A 321 -7.04 -20.00 7.05
CA ARG A 321 -6.60 -21.39 7.12
C ARG A 321 -5.15 -21.44 7.53
N LEU A 322 -4.91 -22.02 8.70
CA LEU A 322 -3.58 -22.18 9.27
C LEU A 322 -3.09 -23.62 9.01
N PHE A 323 -1.98 -23.73 8.27
CA PHE A 323 -1.37 -25.02 7.95
C PHE A 323 -0.19 -25.28 8.88
N LEU A 324 -0.30 -26.34 9.68
CA LEU A 324 0.67 -26.78 10.68
C LEU A 324 1.13 -28.22 10.40
N ASP A 325 0.90 -28.72 9.19
CA ASP A 325 1.20 -30.11 8.81
C ASP A 325 2.70 -30.44 8.80
N ASN A 326 3.53 -29.40 8.96
CA ASN A 326 4.98 -29.50 9.07
C ASN A 326 5.48 -29.52 10.54
N ILE A 327 4.60 -29.67 11.53
CA ILE A 327 5.02 -29.81 12.93
C ILE A 327 5.56 -31.22 13.17
N ASP A 328 6.76 -31.29 13.75
CA ASP A 328 7.34 -32.52 14.25
C ASP A 328 6.77 -32.83 15.64
N TRP A 329 5.75 -33.70 15.69
CA TRP A 329 5.04 -34.07 16.91
C TRP A 329 5.92 -34.85 17.91
N ASP A 330 7.00 -35.50 17.43
CA ASP A 330 7.93 -36.20 18.33
C ASP A 330 8.80 -35.19 19.08
N VAL A 331 9.18 -34.11 18.44
CA VAL A 331 9.85 -32.96 19.08
C VAL A 331 8.91 -32.30 20.11
N VAL A 332 7.63 -32.12 19.77
CA VAL A 332 6.63 -31.54 20.69
C VAL A 332 6.53 -32.39 21.95
N ARG A 333 6.47 -33.73 21.83
CA ARG A 333 6.43 -34.66 22.97
C ARG A 333 7.70 -34.60 23.82
N ALA A 334 8.86 -34.54 23.21
CA ALA A 334 10.16 -34.47 23.92
C ALA A 334 10.43 -33.06 24.52
N ALA A 335 9.76 -32.03 24.07
CA ALA A 335 10.00 -30.65 24.48
C ALA A 335 9.44 -30.29 25.86
N SER A 336 8.53 -31.13 26.43
CA SER A 336 7.90 -30.86 27.72
C SER A 336 8.88 -30.83 28.91
N GLU A 337 10.12 -31.30 28.72
CA GLU A 337 11.14 -31.39 29.76
C GLU A 337 12.27 -30.35 29.64
N ASN A 338 12.31 -29.55 28.59
CA ASN A 338 13.42 -28.65 28.31
C ASN A 338 12.95 -27.22 28.00
N GLU A 339 13.77 -26.24 28.39
CA GLU A 339 13.63 -24.84 27.94
C GLU A 339 14.31 -24.65 26.59
N TYR A 340 13.53 -24.20 25.57
CA TYR A 340 14.06 -23.85 24.26
C TYR A 340 13.97 -22.34 24.01
N THR A 341 14.94 -21.82 23.29
CA THR A 341 14.78 -20.49 22.67
C THR A 341 13.73 -20.57 21.54
N ILE A 342 13.10 -19.45 21.20
CA ILE A 342 12.15 -19.40 20.08
C ILE A 342 12.81 -19.87 18.79
N SER A 343 14.05 -19.47 18.54
CA SER A 343 14.82 -19.88 17.37
C SER A 343 15.04 -21.40 17.32
N ASP A 344 15.47 -22.00 18.43
CA ASP A 344 15.68 -23.46 18.53
C ASP A 344 14.38 -24.22 18.37
N LEU A 345 13.30 -23.68 18.97
CA LEU A 345 11.97 -24.27 18.88
C LEU A 345 11.47 -24.27 17.43
N ASN A 346 11.55 -23.14 16.75
CA ASN A 346 11.10 -23.03 15.36
C ASN A 346 11.91 -23.94 14.42
N ALA A 347 13.22 -24.05 14.64
CA ALA A 347 14.08 -24.92 13.84
C ALA A 347 13.77 -26.41 14.02
N ARG A 348 13.24 -26.81 15.19
CA ARG A 348 12.93 -28.22 15.53
C ARG A 348 11.48 -28.59 15.25
N LEU A 349 10.54 -27.66 15.54
CA LEU A 349 9.10 -27.89 15.37
C LEU A 349 8.67 -27.93 13.91
N PHE A 350 9.23 -27.05 13.08
CA PHE A 350 8.73 -26.87 11.73
C PHE A 350 9.65 -27.53 10.70
N LEU A 351 9.14 -28.58 10.08
CA LEU A 351 9.80 -29.23 8.95
C LEU A 351 9.79 -28.31 7.70
N PRO A 352 10.77 -28.43 6.79
CA PRO A 352 10.76 -27.68 5.54
C PRO A 352 9.49 -27.98 4.74
N GLN A 353 8.74 -26.94 4.38
CA GLN A 353 7.56 -27.08 3.55
C GLN A 353 7.89 -27.43 2.12
N ARG A 354 7.01 -28.18 1.50
CA ARG A 354 7.07 -28.48 0.07
C ARG A 354 6.27 -27.44 -0.71
N ASP A 355 6.86 -26.90 -1.74
CA ASP A 355 6.20 -25.93 -2.64
C ASP A 355 4.95 -26.55 -3.31
N GLU A 356 4.91 -27.87 -3.46
CA GLU A 356 3.76 -28.63 -3.95
C GLU A 356 2.54 -28.53 -3.06
N LEU A 357 2.72 -28.56 -1.72
CA LEU A 357 1.62 -28.36 -0.78
C LEU A 357 1.01 -26.95 -0.93
N ILE A 358 1.87 -25.94 -1.04
CA ILE A 358 1.42 -24.56 -1.29
C ILE A 358 0.60 -24.48 -2.58
N ARG A 359 1.06 -25.12 -3.66
CA ARG A 359 0.35 -25.18 -4.93
C ARG A 359 -1.02 -25.84 -4.77
N ASP A 360 -1.09 -26.97 -4.09
CA ASP A 360 -2.30 -27.79 -3.98
C ASP A 360 -3.35 -27.08 -3.12
N GLU A 361 -2.96 -26.48 -1.99
CA GLU A 361 -3.86 -25.69 -1.14
C GLU A 361 -4.31 -24.40 -1.83
N LEU A 362 -3.41 -23.74 -2.58
CA LEU A 362 -3.79 -22.60 -3.40
C LEU A 362 -4.80 -23.00 -4.48
N ALA A 363 -4.64 -24.18 -5.11
CA ALA A 363 -5.56 -24.70 -6.10
C ALA A 363 -6.94 -25.01 -5.48
N ALA A 364 -6.98 -25.58 -4.27
CA ALA A 364 -8.23 -25.81 -3.55
C ALA A 364 -8.96 -24.50 -3.19
N ALA A 365 -8.23 -23.49 -2.72
CA ALA A 365 -8.79 -22.17 -2.46
C ALA A 365 -9.27 -21.48 -3.75
N TRP A 366 -8.51 -21.63 -4.83
CA TRP A 366 -8.85 -21.09 -6.15
C TRP A 366 -10.17 -21.59 -6.68
N ALA A 367 -10.42 -22.89 -6.56
CA ALA A 367 -11.64 -23.55 -7.04
C ALA A 367 -12.92 -23.07 -6.32
N THR A 368 -12.78 -22.56 -5.09
CA THR A 368 -13.91 -22.10 -4.26
C THR A 368 -14.08 -20.58 -4.23
N THR A 369 -13.16 -19.83 -4.84
CA THR A 369 -13.16 -18.36 -4.82
C THR A 369 -13.70 -17.80 -6.14
N ALA A 370 -14.64 -16.87 -6.08
CA ALA A 370 -15.14 -16.17 -7.27
C ALA A 370 -14.08 -15.18 -7.78
N ASN A 371 -13.79 -15.22 -9.10
CA ASN A 371 -12.76 -14.38 -9.75
C ASN A 371 -11.44 -14.35 -8.98
N PRO A 372 -10.79 -15.51 -8.77
CA PRO A 372 -9.67 -15.63 -7.86
C PRO A 372 -8.45 -14.86 -8.36
N ARG A 373 -7.82 -14.14 -7.43
CA ARG A 373 -6.53 -13.44 -7.61
C ARG A 373 -5.72 -13.58 -6.33
N ALA A 374 -4.47 -14.00 -6.47
CA ALA A 374 -3.63 -14.35 -5.34
C ALA A 374 -2.34 -13.54 -5.25
N ILE A 375 -1.93 -13.26 -4.02
CA ILE A 375 -0.56 -12.89 -3.68
C ILE A 375 0.01 -13.98 -2.78
N VAL A 376 1.22 -14.44 -3.11
CA VAL A 376 1.99 -15.40 -2.33
C VAL A 376 3.20 -14.68 -1.76
N PHE A 377 3.27 -14.52 -0.45
CA PHE A 377 4.39 -13.91 0.24
C PHE A 377 5.48 -14.94 0.50
N CYS A 378 6.69 -14.69 -0.01
CA CYS A 378 7.85 -15.56 0.07
C CYS A 378 8.94 -14.94 0.93
N ARG A 379 9.92 -15.75 1.38
CA ARG A 379 11.03 -15.28 2.22
C ARG A 379 12.23 -14.79 1.41
N THR A 380 12.57 -15.47 0.31
CA THR A 380 13.73 -15.17 -0.52
C THR A 380 13.35 -14.99 -1.98
N THR A 381 14.19 -14.29 -2.72
CA THR A 381 14.01 -14.07 -4.16
C THR A 381 13.94 -15.40 -4.92
N GLU A 382 14.86 -16.32 -4.59
CA GLU A 382 14.94 -17.64 -5.23
C GLU A 382 13.66 -18.45 -4.95
N HIS A 383 13.09 -18.36 -3.75
CA HIS A 383 11.84 -19.02 -3.42
C HIS A 383 10.68 -18.40 -4.22
N ALA A 384 10.62 -17.07 -4.33
CA ALA A 384 9.56 -16.41 -5.08
C ALA A 384 9.60 -16.76 -6.58
N GLU A 385 10.79 -16.77 -7.20
CA GLU A 385 10.95 -17.16 -8.61
C GLU A 385 10.61 -18.63 -8.81
N ARG A 386 11.15 -19.54 -7.99
CA ARG A 386 10.88 -20.99 -8.07
C ARG A 386 9.39 -21.30 -7.91
N LEU A 387 8.74 -20.65 -6.95
CA LEU A 387 7.31 -20.87 -6.69
C LEU A 387 6.46 -20.26 -7.82
N ALA A 388 6.83 -19.10 -8.38
CA ALA A 388 6.15 -18.54 -9.55
C ALA A 388 6.23 -19.50 -10.75
N ASP A 389 7.40 -20.10 -11.00
CA ASP A 389 7.58 -21.10 -12.06
C ASP A 389 6.72 -22.35 -11.84
N LEU A 390 6.67 -22.86 -10.60
CA LEU A 390 5.85 -24.02 -10.23
C LEU A 390 4.36 -23.73 -10.43
N LEU A 391 3.91 -22.58 -9.91
CA LEU A 391 2.51 -22.14 -10.03
C LEU A 391 2.15 -21.87 -11.49
N GLY A 392 3.02 -21.22 -12.26
CA GLY A 392 2.78 -20.91 -13.67
C GLY A 392 2.57 -22.12 -14.59
N ARG A 393 2.92 -23.31 -14.14
CA ARG A 393 2.70 -24.57 -14.89
C ARG A 393 1.34 -25.22 -14.62
N ASN A 394 0.59 -24.73 -13.64
CA ASN A 394 -0.71 -25.30 -13.30
C ASN A 394 -1.79 -24.78 -14.28
N PRO A 395 -2.59 -25.68 -14.90
CA PRO A 395 -3.60 -25.28 -15.88
C PRO A 395 -4.80 -24.52 -15.31
N LEU A 396 -4.94 -24.44 -13.97
CA LEU A 396 -6.06 -23.73 -13.32
C LEU A 396 -5.96 -22.21 -13.46
N TRP A 397 -4.78 -21.67 -13.76
CA TRP A 397 -4.56 -20.24 -13.92
C TRP A 397 -3.63 -19.92 -15.09
N THR A 398 -3.75 -18.70 -15.64
CA THR A 398 -3.04 -18.29 -16.86
C THR A 398 -1.58 -17.92 -16.63
N GLY A 399 -1.01 -18.18 -15.45
CA GLY A 399 0.38 -17.94 -15.10
C GLY A 399 0.57 -17.29 -13.73
N ALA A 400 1.83 -17.22 -13.31
CA ALA A 400 2.27 -16.55 -12.11
C ALA A 400 3.57 -15.79 -12.40
N LEU A 401 3.79 -14.65 -11.71
CA LEU A 401 5.02 -13.86 -11.83
C LEU A 401 5.59 -13.55 -10.45
N ALA A 402 6.91 -13.61 -10.32
CA ALA A 402 7.59 -13.13 -9.12
C ALA A 402 7.74 -11.60 -9.15
N LEU A 403 7.67 -10.96 -7.99
CA LEU A 403 7.85 -9.53 -7.81
C LEU A 403 8.77 -9.26 -6.61
N HIS A 404 9.98 -8.75 -6.86
CA HIS A 404 10.99 -8.52 -5.83
C HIS A 404 11.95 -7.38 -6.22
N ASN A 405 12.69 -6.86 -5.24
CA ASN A 405 13.60 -5.71 -5.42
C ASN A 405 14.80 -5.99 -6.34
N GLY A 406 15.14 -7.26 -6.58
CA GLY A 406 16.19 -7.65 -7.54
C GLY A 406 15.81 -7.42 -9.00
N LEU A 407 14.53 -7.18 -9.30
CA LEU A 407 14.07 -6.79 -10.63
C LEU A 407 14.30 -5.29 -10.84
N GLY A 408 14.70 -4.89 -12.04
CA GLY A 408 14.72 -3.48 -12.42
C GLY A 408 13.32 -2.86 -12.30
N LYS A 409 13.24 -1.58 -11.93
CA LYS A 409 11.97 -0.85 -11.68
C LYS A 409 10.92 -1.06 -12.79
N ARG A 410 11.35 -1.13 -14.05
CA ARG A 410 10.49 -1.39 -15.21
C ARG A 410 9.86 -2.75 -15.21
N GLU A 411 10.67 -3.78 -14.98
CA GLU A 411 10.17 -5.14 -14.96
C GLU A 411 9.19 -5.31 -13.79
N GLN A 412 9.46 -4.67 -12.65
CA GLN A 412 8.50 -4.60 -11.55
C GLN A 412 7.19 -3.96 -12.00
N GLN A 413 7.24 -2.82 -12.69
CA GLN A 413 6.06 -2.11 -13.18
C GLN A 413 5.31 -2.93 -14.25
N ARG A 414 6.02 -3.59 -15.15
CA ARG A 414 5.44 -4.47 -16.18
C ARG A 414 4.69 -5.64 -15.53
N ARG A 415 5.30 -6.31 -14.54
CA ARG A 415 4.69 -7.43 -13.82
C ARG A 415 3.49 -6.96 -12.99
N LEU A 416 3.57 -5.83 -12.33
CA LEU A 416 2.44 -5.20 -11.63
C LEU A 416 1.31 -4.84 -12.58
N LEU A 417 1.62 -4.28 -13.75
CA LEU A 417 0.62 -3.96 -14.76
C LEU A 417 -0.08 -5.23 -15.28
N ALA A 418 0.67 -6.29 -15.62
CA ALA A 418 0.13 -7.57 -16.05
C ALA A 418 -0.79 -8.17 -14.98
N PHE A 419 -0.42 -8.07 -13.70
CA PHE A 419 -1.26 -8.49 -12.59
C PHE A 419 -2.51 -7.61 -12.47
N ARG A 420 -2.38 -6.29 -12.50
CA ARG A 420 -3.52 -5.36 -12.40
C ARG A 420 -4.53 -5.52 -13.55
N SER A 421 -4.04 -5.78 -14.76
CA SER A 421 -4.87 -6.00 -15.95
C SER A 421 -5.60 -7.36 -15.94
N GLY A 422 -5.27 -8.24 -15.01
CA GLY A 422 -5.81 -9.61 -14.99
C GLY A 422 -5.13 -10.56 -15.98
N GLY A 423 -4.09 -10.11 -16.70
CA GLY A 423 -3.31 -10.97 -17.59
C GLY A 423 -2.53 -12.04 -16.83
N VAL A 424 -2.15 -11.76 -15.58
CA VAL A 424 -1.52 -12.72 -14.67
C VAL A 424 -2.25 -12.68 -13.34
N PRO A 425 -2.89 -13.77 -12.90
CA PRO A 425 -3.74 -13.75 -11.72
C PRO A 425 -3.00 -14.01 -10.40
N ILE A 426 -1.72 -14.42 -10.43
CA ILE A 426 -0.91 -14.74 -9.25
C ILE A 426 0.39 -13.96 -9.26
N LEU A 427 0.71 -13.30 -8.13
CA LEU A 427 2.03 -12.75 -7.83
C LEU A 427 2.66 -13.49 -6.64
N THR A 428 3.91 -13.93 -6.80
CA THR A 428 4.76 -14.27 -5.66
C THR A 428 5.62 -13.05 -5.32
N SER A 429 5.76 -12.71 -4.05
CA SER A 429 6.41 -11.44 -3.67
C SER A 429 7.23 -11.54 -2.41
N ILE A 430 8.28 -10.70 -2.34
CA ILE A 430 9.07 -10.44 -1.15
C ILE A 430 9.03 -8.93 -0.92
N ASP A 431 8.71 -8.51 0.28
CA ASP A 431 8.82 -7.14 0.83
C ASP A 431 8.25 -5.97 0.00
N ILE A 432 8.33 -6.00 -1.34
CA ILE A 432 7.81 -4.93 -2.21
C ILE A 432 6.33 -4.64 -1.95
N LEU A 433 5.57 -5.65 -1.60
CA LEU A 433 4.14 -5.50 -1.30
C LEU A 433 3.87 -5.21 0.18
N ASN A 434 4.88 -5.06 1.03
CA ASN A 434 4.70 -4.76 2.45
C ASN A 434 4.28 -3.31 2.68
N GLU A 435 4.95 -2.37 2.01
CA GLU A 435 4.67 -0.94 2.17
C GLU A 435 4.62 -0.26 0.79
N GLY A 436 3.64 0.59 0.60
CA GLY A 436 3.64 1.55 -0.48
C GLY A 436 3.14 1.09 -1.85
N VAL A 437 2.90 -0.17 -2.13
CA VAL A 437 2.32 -0.61 -3.41
C VAL A 437 0.81 -0.80 -3.26
N ASP A 438 0.01 -0.03 -3.99
CA ASP A 438 -1.44 -0.27 -4.04
C ASP A 438 -1.72 -1.53 -4.87
N VAL A 439 -2.02 -2.62 -4.19
CA VAL A 439 -2.34 -3.90 -4.82
C VAL A 439 -3.86 -3.98 -4.95
N PRO A 440 -4.38 -4.01 -6.18
CA PRO A 440 -5.82 -4.12 -6.39
C PRO A 440 -6.32 -5.54 -6.09
N ASP A 441 -7.56 -5.62 -5.69
CA ASP A 441 -8.49 -6.77 -5.74
C ASP A 441 -7.89 -8.17 -5.61
N VAL A 442 -7.18 -8.40 -4.51
CA VAL A 442 -6.73 -9.73 -4.13
C VAL A 442 -7.75 -10.34 -3.18
N ASN A 443 -8.18 -11.56 -3.46
CA ASN A 443 -9.11 -12.31 -2.62
C ASN A 443 -8.51 -13.62 -2.08
N ILE A 444 -7.27 -13.94 -2.44
CA ILE A 444 -6.48 -15.01 -1.83
C ILE A 444 -5.12 -14.43 -1.42
N LEU A 445 -4.78 -14.56 -0.14
CA LEU A 445 -3.47 -14.24 0.41
C LEU A 445 -2.81 -15.52 0.88
N CYS A 446 -1.63 -15.83 0.37
CA CYS A 446 -0.87 -17.00 0.76
C CYS A 446 0.44 -16.57 1.43
N PHE A 447 0.65 -16.98 2.65
CA PHE A 447 1.89 -16.76 3.39
C PHE A 447 2.73 -18.03 3.34
N ALA A 448 3.56 -18.17 2.30
CA ALA A 448 4.40 -19.35 2.08
C ALA A 448 5.60 -19.41 3.04
N ARG A 449 6.05 -18.25 3.54
CA ARG A 449 7.03 -18.13 4.62
C ARG A 449 6.99 -16.71 5.18
N VAL A 450 6.89 -16.54 6.49
CA VAL A 450 6.52 -15.25 7.08
C VAL A 450 7.68 -14.63 7.83
N THR A 451 7.74 -13.29 7.76
CA THR A 451 8.47 -12.46 8.71
C THR A 451 7.76 -12.48 10.07
N HIS A 452 8.52 -12.49 11.15
CA HIS A 452 8.04 -12.57 12.54
C HIS A 452 7.25 -11.33 13.01
N SER A 453 7.21 -10.27 12.21
CA SER A 453 6.59 -9.01 12.63
C SER A 453 5.06 -9.07 12.45
N ARG A 454 4.33 -8.99 13.57
CA ARG A 454 2.87 -8.75 13.60
C ARG A 454 2.46 -7.57 12.72
N ARG A 455 3.25 -6.50 12.73
CA ARG A 455 3.02 -5.30 11.92
C ARG A 455 2.99 -5.62 10.43
N ILE A 456 4.00 -6.33 9.93
CA ILE A 456 4.09 -6.71 8.52
C ILE A 456 2.91 -7.61 8.14
N PHE A 457 2.56 -8.55 8.99
CA PHE A 457 1.39 -9.41 8.78
C PHE A 457 0.09 -8.61 8.67
N ILE A 458 -0.19 -7.73 9.63
CA ILE A 458 -1.39 -6.91 9.63
C ILE A 458 -1.43 -6.01 8.40
N GLN A 459 -0.29 -5.46 7.97
CA GLN A 459 -0.20 -4.67 6.75
C GLN A 459 -0.47 -5.50 5.49
N GLN A 460 0.08 -6.71 5.41
CA GLN A 460 -0.13 -7.64 4.30
C GLN A 460 -1.59 -8.12 4.26
N LEU A 461 -2.13 -8.53 5.40
CA LEU A 461 -3.53 -8.93 5.54
C LEU A 461 -4.48 -7.79 5.15
N GLY A 462 -4.25 -6.59 5.67
CA GLY A 462 -5.08 -5.42 5.40
C GLY A 462 -5.17 -5.02 3.92
N ARG A 463 -4.23 -5.45 3.07
CA ARG A 463 -4.32 -5.24 1.62
C ARG A 463 -5.44 -6.05 0.98
N GLY A 464 -5.61 -7.29 1.46
CA GLY A 464 -6.71 -8.15 1.04
C GLY A 464 -8.06 -7.75 1.62
N LEU A 465 -8.11 -7.05 2.74
CA LEU A 465 -9.37 -6.80 3.48
C LEU A 465 -10.20 -5.62 2.97
N ARG A 466 -9.74 -4.85 2.00
CA ARG A 466 -10.52 -3.74 1.43
C ARG A 466 -11.80 -4.28 0.79
N LEU A 467 -12.96 -3.76 1.24
CA LEU A 467 -14.25 -4.06 0.63
C LEU A 467 -14.35 -3.43 -0.75
N ARG A 468 -14.84 -4.20 -1.71
CA ARG A 468 -15.24 -3.75 -3.04
C ARG A 468 -16.47 -4.51 -3.50
N GLU A 469 -17.14 -3.98 -4.49
CA GLU A 469 -18.30 -4.64 -5.12
C GLU A 469 -17.88 -6.04 -5.62
N GLY A 470 -18.61 -7.06 -5.19
CA GLY A 470 -18.33 -8.47 -5.50
C GLY A 470 -17.23 -9.14 -4.67
N LYS A 471 -16.66 -8.44 -3.66
CA LYS A 471 -15.63 -8.98 -2.77
C LYS A 471 -16.05 -8.89 -1.31
N GLU A 472 -16.67 -9.94 -0.83
CA GLU A 472 -17.15 -10.03 0.56
C GLU A 472 -16.20 -10.81 1.48
N ARG A 473 -15.33 -11.65 0.90
CA ARG A 473 -14.45 -12.57 1.62
C ARG A 473 -13.04 -12.57 1.05
N VAL A 474 -12.06 -12.80 1.92
CA VAL A 474 -10.66 -13.06 1.57
C VAL A 474 -10.26 -14.39 2.18
N THR A 475 -9.70 -15.29 1.37
CA THR A 475 -9.10 -16.53 1.85
C THR A 475 -7.64 -16.29 2.18
N VAL A 476 -7.23 -16.65 3.38
CA VAL A 476 -5.85 -16.57 3.85
C VAL A 476 -5.32 -17.98 4.06
N LEU A 477 -4.28 -18.34 3.32
CA LEU A 477 -3.53 -19.58 3.47
C LEU A 477 -2.23 -19.26 4.19
N ASP A 478 -2.08 -19.70 5.43
CA ASP A 478 -0.91 -19.38 6.24
C ASP A 478 -0.12 -20.66 6.57
N PHE A 479 1.03 -20.82 5.90
CA PHE A 479 1.95 -21.93 6.09
C PHE A 479 2.99 -21.54 7.14
N VAL A 480 2.75 -21.95 8.37
CA VAL A 480 3.48 -21.49 9.55
C VAL A 480 4.85 -22.14 9.66
N SER A 481 5.84 -21.32 9.96
CA SER A 481 7.20 -21.75 10.33
C SER A 481 7.73 -21.01 11.57
N ASP A 482 6.84 -20.39 12.34
CA ASP A 482 7.19 -19.65 13.56
C ASP A 482 6.05 -19.68 14.58
N ILE A 483 6.37 -20.07 15.82
CA ILE A 483 5.40 -20.19 16.90
C ILE A 483 4.71 -18.86 17.25
N ARG A 484 5.41 -17.73 17.08
CA ARG A 484 4.86 -16.38 17.30
C ARG A 484 3.71 -16.07 16.34
N ARG A 485 3.75 -16.65 15.15
CA ARG A 485 2.70 -16.52 14.16
C ARG A 485 1.43 -17.25 14.59
N VAL A 486 1.58 -18.43 15.16
CA VAL A 486 0.46 -19.18 15.75
C VAL A 486 -0.15 -18.38 16.89
N ALA A 487 0.69 -17.79 17.76
CA ALA A 487 0.24 -16.93 18.84
C ALA A 487 -0.55 -15.70 18.34
N ALA A 488 -0.09 -15.06 17.27
CA ALA A 488 -0.79 -13.91 16.65
C ALA A 488 -2.16 -14.29 16.09
N ALA A 489 -2.27 -15.45 15.43
CA ALA A 489 -3.54 -15.95 14.89
C ALA A 489 -4.53 -16.31 16.02
N LEU A 490 -4.06 -16.96 17.09
CA LEU A 490 -4.87 -17.27 18.27
C LEU A 490 -5.34 -16.00 18.99
N ASN A 491 -4.47 -15.00 19.14
CA ASN A 491 -4.83 -13.72 19.74
C ASN A 491 -5.90 -12.98 18.93
N MET A 492 -5.77 -12.99 17.61
CA MET A 492 -6.78 -12.41 16.72
C MET A 492 -8.12 -13.14 16.87
N LYS A 493 -8.13 -14.48 16.91
CA LYS A 493 -9.33 -15.27 17.16
C LYS A 493 -9.99 -14.93 18.50
N ARG A 494 -9.21 -14.92 19.60
CA ARG A 494 -9.71 -14.58 20.95
C ARG A 494 -10.31 -13.17 21.00
N THR A 495 -9.65 -12.20 20.35
CA THR A 495 -10.17 -10.84 20.28
C THR A 495 -11.49 -10.79 19.51
N LEU A 496 -11.60 -11.48 18.39
CA LEU A 496 -12.84 -11.57 17.62
C LEU A 496 -13.98 -12.21 18.43
N ASP A 497 -13.68 -13.26 19.17
CA ASP A 497 -14.65 -13.95 20.03
C ASP A 497 -15.08 -13.08 21.23
N SER A 498 -14.14 -12.29 21.81
CA SER A 498 -14.39 -11.42 22.97
C SER A 498 -15.20 -10.16 22.66
N LEU A 499 -15.19 -9.69 21.41
CA LEU A 499 -15.91 -8.48 21.00
C LEU A 499 -17.45 -8.63 21.04
N GLY A 500 -17.98 -9.84 21.27
CA GLY A 500 -19.43 -10.09 21.37
C GLY A 500 -20.21 -9.75 20.09
N ASP A 501 -21.52 -9.62 20.21
CA ASP A 501 -22.40 -9.20 19.12
C ASP A 501 -22.34 -7.67 18.96
N ILE A 502 -21.44 -7.18 18.12
CA ILE A 502 -21.46 -5.79 17.67
C ILE A 502 -22.45 -5.69 16.50
N GLU A 503 -23.31 -4.67 16.51
CA GLU A 503 -24.18 -4.39 15.37
C GLU A 503 -23.39 -4.32 14.07
N THR A 504 -23.63 -5.27 13.18
CA THR A 504 -23.02 -5.31 11.84
C THR A 504 -23.86 -4.51 10.86
N ILE A 505 -23.20 -3.82 9.94
CA ILE A 505 -23.87 -2.91 8.99
C ILE A 505 -24.82 -3.66 8.05
N ASP A 506 -24.65 -4.98 7.84
CA ASP A 506 -25.40 -5.74 6.84
C ASP A 506 -25.87 -7.14 7.30
N ASN A 507 -26.13 -7.39 8.58
CA ASN A 507 -26.53 -8.72 9.11
C ASN A 507 -25.62 -9.89 8.67
N LEU A 508 -24.34 -9.62 8.43
CA LEU A 508 -23.38 -10.57 7.95
C LEU A 508 -22.85 -11.43 9.11
N SER A 509 -22.75 -12.75 8.90
CA SER A 509 -22.20 -13.68 9.91
C SER A 509 -20.77 -13.27 10.33
N PRO A 510 -20.34 -13.50 11.58
CA PRO A 510 -19.01 -13.12 12.05
C PRO A 510 -17.90 -13.75 11.21
N PRO A 511 -16.72 -13.13 11.11
CA PRO A 511 -15.57 -13.70 10.44
C PRO A 511 -15.16 -15.00 11.12
N GLN A 512 -14.90 -16.05 10.34
CA GLN A 512 -14.44 -17.32 10.85
C GLN A 512 -12.93 -17.41 10.72
N ILE A 513 -12.24 -17.78 11.80
CA ILE A 513 -10.86 -18.21 11.78
C ILE A 513 -10.91 -19.72 12.01
N GLU A 514 -10.64 -20.48 10.96
CA GLU A 514 -10.59 -21.94 10.99
C GLU A 514 -9.14 -22.40 11.07
N PHE A 515 -8.86 -23.32 11.99
CA PHE A 515 -7.62 -24.04 12.01
C PHE A 515 -7.83 -25.35 11.23
N SER A 516 -6.95 -25.66 10.30
CA SER A 516 -7.05 -26.83 9.42
C SER A 516 -7.02 -28.17 10.17
N ASP A 517 -6.47 -28.21 11.39
CA ASP A 517 -6.45 -29.38 12.29
C ASP A 517 -6.97 -29.00 13.68
N GLN A 518 -8.09 -29.62 14.11
CA GLN A 518 -8.68 -29.40 15.43
C GLN A 518 -7.76 -29.81 16.58
N ARG A 519 -6.91 -30.82 16.38
CA ARG A 519 -5.91 -31.25 17.39
C ARG A 519 -4.89 -30.15 17.65
N VAL A 520 -4.54 -29.41 16.62
CA VAL A 520 -3.64 -28.25 16.71
C VAL A 520 -4.29 -27.11 17.48
N SER A 521 -5.59 -26.85 17.24
CA SER A 521 -6.32 -25.79 17.93
C SER A 521 -6.33 -26.00 19.44
N SER A 522 -6.72 -27.19 19.91
CA SER A 522 -6.78 -27.49 21.35
C SER A 522 -5.38 -27.53 22.00
N LEU A 523 -4.40 -28.11 21.33
CA LEU A 523 -3.02 -28.18 21.83
C LEU A 523 -2.44 -26.75 21.95
N MET A 524 -2.62 -25.91 20.93
CA MET A 524 -2.08 -24.58 20.92
C MET A 524 -2.80 -23.64 21.90
N GLU A 525 -4.10 -23.82 22.14
CA GLU A 525 -4.83 -23.04 23.15
C GLU A 525 -4.35 -23.32 24.57
N GLU A 526 -4.01 -24.60 24.88
CA GLU A 526 -3.40 -24.96 26.15
C GLU A 526 -1.94 -24.53 26.26
N TRP A 527 -1.22 -24.64 25.18
CA TRP A 527 0.22 -24.39 25.12
C TRP A 527 0.56 -22.89 25.15
N ILE A 528 -0.26 -22.06 24.51
CA ILE A 528 -0.04 -20.61 24.42
C ILE A 528 -1.03 -19.89 25.35
N LYS A 529 -0.90 -20.13 26.67
CA LYS A 529 -1.72 -19.43 27.65
C LYS A 529 -1.50 -17.92 27.64
N ASP A 530 -0.29 -17.48 27.33
CA ASP A 530 0.09 -16.06 27.18
C ASP A 530 0.54 -15.76 25.74
N ALA A 531 -0.40 -15.82 24.80
CA ALA A 531 -0.14 -15.58 23.39
C ALA A 531 0.36 -14.13 23.12
N ALA A 532 -0.01 -13.17 23.97
CA ALA A 532 0.39 -11.75 23.78
C ALA A 532 1.87 -11.54 24.07
N SER A 533 2.41 -12.14 25.14
CA SER A 533 3.84 -12.03 25.45
C SER A 533 4.71 -12.83 24.46
N LEU A 534 4.21 -13.98 23.99
CA LEU A 534 4.92 -14.75 22.98
C LEU A 534 4.98 -14.03 21.62
N GLU A 535 3.90 -13.38 21.23
CA GLU A 535 3.80 -12.63 19.98
C GLU A 535 4.86 -11.53 19.84
N THR A 536 5.25 -10.92 20.97
CA THR A 536 6.24 -9.83 21.04
C THR A 536 7.65 -10.30 21.42
N ALA A 537 7.84 -11.60 21.67
CA ALA A 537 9.10 -12.15 22.16
C ALA A 537 10.22 -12.14 21.09
N TYR A 538 11.46 -11.96 21.53
CA TYR A 538 12.66 -12.06 20.69
C TYR A 538 13.10 -13.52 20.53
N ASP A 539 13.93 -13.80 19.51
CA ASP A 539 14.43 -15.14 19.18
C ASP A 539 15.17 -15.83 20.34
N GLU A 540 15.76 -15.05 21.24
CA GLU A 540 16.53 -15.51 22.39
C GLU A 540 15.66 -15.78 23.62
N HIS A 541 14.37 -15.43 23.61
CA HIS A 541 13.46 -15.73 24.72
C HIS A 541 13.29 -17.24 24.87
N ARG A 542 13.37 -17.72 26.13
CA ARG A 542 13.16 -19.13 26.47
C ARG A 542 11.72 -19.37 26.86
N LEU A 543 11.17 -20.45 26.33
CA LEU A 543 9.81 -20.91 26.60
C LEU A 543 9.85 -22.17 27.41
N GLN A 544 9.04 -22.24 28.48
CA GLN A 544 8.75 -23.48 29.20
C GLN A 544 7.44 -24.07 28.69
N PHE A 545 7.46 -25.35 28.42
CA PHE A 545 6.30 -26.09 27.95
C PHE A 545 5.45 -26.57 29.13
N PRO A 546 4.10 -26.49 29.05
CA PRO A 546 3.23 -27.07 30.04
C PRO A 546 3.40 -28.58 30.08
N SER A 547 3.48 -29.17 31.27
CA SER A 547 3.57 -30.63 31.51
C SER A 547 2.33 -31.41 31.03
N ALA A 548 1.27 -30.76 30.60
CA ALA A 548 0.01 -31.36 30.16
C ALA A 548 0.09 -32.08 28.79
N LEU A 549 1.19 -31.95 28.05
CA LEU A 549 1.38 -32.63 26.76
C LEU A 549 1.55 -34.15 26.86
N ALA A 550 1.80 -34.68 28.04
CA ALA A 550 1.87 -36.12 28.31
C ALA A 550 0.50 -36.85 28.32
N ALA A 551 -0.60 -36.12 28.22
CA ALA A 551 -1.97 -36.64 28.36
C ALA A 551 -2.77 -36.74 27.04
N LEU A 552 -2.13 -36.53 25.89
CA LEU A 552 -2.76 -36.66 24.57
C LEU A 552 -2.45 -38.04 23.93
N GLU A 553 -2.57 -39.13 24.68
CA GLU A 553 -2.68 -40.48 24.16
C GLU A 553 -4.12 -40.83 23.75
#